data_167860ddfc4798da719daebdc68f7db8
#
_entry.id   167860ddfc4798da719daebdc68f7db8
#
_cell.length_a   1.000
_cell.length_b   1.000
_cell.length_c   1.000
_cell.angle_alpha   90.00
_cell.angle_beta   90.00
_cell.angle_gamma   90.00
#
_symmetry.space_group_name_H-M   'P 1'
#
loop_
_entity.id
_entity.type
_entity.pdbx_description
1 polymer ?
#
loop_
_entity_poly.entity_id
_entity_poly.type
_entity_poly.pdbx_seq_one_letter_code
_entity_poly.pdbx_strand_id
1 'polypeptide(L)'
;MENSTPEPVAMSKQDGVHSEYNFREVTAPTIRGIPLLLFARIIRTSIGSSILRKMKQNNDIACIVRLAEGILQEWMPQYYPLPEKHDETRYNKHVELSKGFQLDVFAASNTNTTSSKDGDFRYNTSQDYVEKYKSGELTPYQVALAVIKATTESNSTTNTTKSLNAIVQMKKNDVLQQAKESTERYKRKETLGPLDGVPVVVKDEVDIKGYHTTYGTKFVGNLRGEAKEDGTLVIKLRQAGAILAGKANMHECGIGTTGYNWHFGPSRNPYNLDHFTGGSSSGSAAAVAAGLVPLALGFDGGGSIRIPAALCGIVGLKPTFKRCDMDILVGHSCGHPGPLACSVKDAAIGYAILAGPNEKGNERSKQIGIPIPPVHLKSFSDDVKGLKIGVFEPLFNDAHPDIVDMSWKAVNYLESRGAEVVMVTLPHMQEIKMAHAVTVTTEMSSGYAKYFDKHMTKFTPESRVNFTLGQSFDSGTFLAAQKVRRYAMSTLEDVFAQVDVILSPATSCTAPEMPKGVEKYGESNISQTMDLMRYIYHGNLCGIPGVAVPVGYSASNKDLPISLLIQARHWEEDVIMKVARCCEANVAHQKPEVYYDILELAKAEPRE
;
A
#
# COMPACT_ATOMS: atom_id res chain seq x y z
N MET A 1 -22.91 -3.53 40.40
CA MET A 1 -21.49 -3.91 40.44
C MET A 1 -20.82 -2.94 39.48
N GLU A 2 -20.16 -1.96 40.04
CA GLU A 2 -19.55 -0.83 39.34
C GLU A 2 -18.32 -1.31 38.56
N ASN A 3 -18.30 -1.02 37.25
CA ASN A 3 -17.13 -1.22 36.40
C ASN A 3 -16.12 -0.11 36.70
N SER A 4 -15.12 -0.42 37.51
CA SER A 4 -13.95 0.43 37.66
C SER A 4 -13.02 0.24 36.49
N THR A 5 -12.87 1.29 35.68
CA THR A 5 -11.73 1.44 34.75
C THR A 5 -10.43 1.44 35.56
N PRO A 6 -9.37 0.74 35.14
CA PRO A 6 -8.09 0.81 35.81
C PRO A 6 -7.49 2.21 35.67
N GLU A 7 -7.07 2.81 36.82
CA GLU A 7 -6.32 4.05 36.85
C GLU A 7 -4.96 3.90 36.15
N PRO A 8 -4.49 4.92 35.43
CA PRO A 8 -3.19 4.86 34.76
C PRO A 8 -2.06 4.82 35.77
N VAL A 9 -1.19 3.84 35.64
CA VAL A 9 0.04 3.71 36.44
C VAL A 9 0.93 4.93 36.14
N ALA A 10 1.17 5.75 37.16
CA ALA A 10 2.06 6.90 37.07
C ALA A 10 3.50 6.44 36.82
N MET A 11 4.01 6.69 35.62
CA MET A 11 5.43 6.52 35.32
C MET A 11 6.27 7.59 36.00
N SER A 12 7.35 7.17 36.67
CA SER A 12 8.30 8.01 37.35
C SER A 12 8.94 9.04 36.42
N LYS A 13 8.98 10.29 36.86
CA LYS A 13 9.69 11.40 36.24
C LYS A 13 11.19 11.09 36.14
N GLN A 14 11.69 10.78 34.95
CA GLN A 14 13.08 10.94 34.57
C GLN A 14 13.19 11.88 33.39
N ASP A 15 13.82 12.98 33.63
CA ASP A 15 14.41 14.02 32.78
C ASP A 15 13.84 14.30 31.39
N GLY A 16 12.97 15.27 31.30
CA GLY A 16 13.07 16.47 30.49
C GLY A 16 13.22 16.39 28.97
N VAL A 17 12.42 15.61 28.23
CA VAL A 17 11.90 15.95 26.90
C VAL A 17 10.64 15.10 26.64
N HIS A 18 9.56 15.39 27.32
CA HIS A 18 8.25 14.94 26.86
C HIS A 18 7.87 15.81 25.66
N SER A 19 8.12 15.35 24.42
CA SER A 19 7.47 15.93 23.26
C SER A 19 6.00 15.54 23.35
N GLU A 20 5.16 16.48 23.81
CA GLU A 20 3.71 16.34 23.72
C GLU A 20 3.32 15.97 22.29
N TYR A 21 2.33 15.12 22.13
CA TYR A 21 1.72 14.87 20.81
C TYR A 21 1.20 16.20 20.26
N ASN A 22 1.93 16.77 19.31
CA ASN A 22 1.65 18.07 18.70
C ASN A 22 1.43 17.94 17.18
N PHE A 23 0.82 16.86 16.75
CA PHE A 23 0.51 16.63 15.35
C PHE A 23 -0.43 17.73 14.84
N ARG A 24 0.09 18.62 13.99
CA ARG A 24 -0.69 19.76 13.48
C ARG A 24 -1.38 19.38 12.18
N GLU A 25 -2.63 19.78 12.06
CA GLU A 25 -3.34 19.71 10.78
C GLU A 25 -2.63 20.59 9.74
N VAL A 26 -2.64 20.13 8.50
CA VAL A 26 -2.09 20.90 7.39
C VAL A 26 -3.09 21.98 6.98
N THR A 27 -2.65 23.23 6.99
CA THR A 27 -3.45 24.37 6.54
C THR A 27 -3.19 24.64 5.07
N ALA A 28 -4.06 24.12 4.21
CA ALA A 28 -4.04 24.39 2.78
C ALA A 28 -5.48 24.54 2.24
N PRO A 29 -5.73 25.47 1.31
CA PRO A 29 -7.05 25.59 0.72
C PRO A 29 -7.36 24.36 -0.13
N THR A 30 -8.60 23.85 -0.02
CA THR A 30 -9.12 22.88 -1.00
C THR A 30 -9.47 23.65 -2.28
N ILE A 31 -8.81 23.30 -3.38
CA ILE A 31 -9.00 23.98 -4.67
C ILE A 31 -9.50 22.96 -5.69
N ARG A 32 -10.58 23.28 -6.39
CA ARG A 32 -11.24 22.42 -7.39
C ARG A 32 -11.54 23.18 -8.68
N GLY A 33 -11.74 22.46 -9.76
CA GLY A 33 -12.27 23.00 -11.01
C GLY A 33 -11.38 24.05 -11.67
N ILE A 34 -11.99 25.09 -12.24
CA ILE A 34 -11.27 26.18 -12.92
C ILE A 34 -10.29 26.91 -12.02
N PRO A 35 -10.60 27.24 -10.75
CA PRO A 35 -9.60 27.80 -9.82
C PRO A 35 -8.33 26.95 -9.69
N LEU A 36 -8.43 25.62 -9.62
CA LEU A 36 -7.27 24.73 -9.57
C LEU A 36 -6.44 24.81 -10.87
N LEU A 37 -7.11 24.85 -12.02
CA LEU A 37 -6.44 24.99 -13.31
C LEU A 37 -5.66 26.32 -13.40
N LEU A 38 -6.25 27.42 -12.93
CA LEU A 38 -5.60 28.73 -12.87
C LEU A 38 -4.43 28.73 -11.88
N PHE A 39 -4.63 28.20 -10.69
CA PHE A 39 -3.56 28.07 -9.69
C PHE A 39 -2.37 27.28 -10.22
N ALA A 40 -2.62 26.14 -10.87
CA ALA A 40 -1.57 25.32 -11.49
C ALA A 40 -0.82 26.02 -12.65
N ARG A 41 -1.36 27.11 -13.22
CA ARG A 41 -0.65 27.93 -14.21
C ARG A 41 0.26 28.97 -13.55
N ILE A 42 -0.17 29.54 -12.44
CA ILE A 42 0.59 30.64 -11.78
C ILE A 42 1.61 30.13 -10.76
N ILE A 43 1.54 28.86 -10.33
CA ILE A 43 2.34 28.33 -9.23
C ILE A 43 3.85 28.44 -9.46
N ARG A 44 4.32 28.46 -10.72
CA ARG A 44 5.73 28.65 -11.10
C ARG A 44 6.12 30.10 -11.39
N THR A 45 5.22 31.04 -11.26
CA THR A 45 5.51 32.47 -11.39
C THR A 45 6.02 33.04 -10.06
N SER A 46 6.48 34.30 -10.06
CA SER A 46 6.88 35.02 -8.83
C SER A 46 5.74 35.09 -7.80
N ILE A 47 4.48 35.23 -8.27
CA ILE A 47 3.30 35.18 -7.41
C ILE A 47 3.15 33.78 -6.79
N GLY A 48 3.25 32.73 -7.61
CA GLY A 48 3.18 31.33 -7.15
C GLY A 48 4.29 30.98 -6.16
N SER A 49 5.52 31.45 -6.39
CA SER A 49 6.64 31.28 -5.46
C SER A 49 6.37 31.92 -4.09
N SER A 50 5.71 33.09 -4.08
CA SER A 50 5.29 33.76 -2.83
C SER A 50 4.20 32.97 -2.10
N ILE A 51 3.24 32.40 -2.84
CA ILE A 51 2.20 31.54 -2.27
C ILE A 51 2.83 30.27 -1.67
N LEU A 52 3.72 29.59 -2.40
CA LEU A 52 4.43 28.39 -1.90
C LEU A 52 5.24 28.69 -0.64
N ARG A 53 5.92 29.84 -0.60
CA ARG A 53 6.65 30.27 0.59
C ARG A 53 5.71 30.40 1.79
N LYS A 54 4.55 31.07 1.61
CA LYS A 54 3.55 31.22 2.66
C LYS A 54 2.95 29.87 3.08
N MET A 55 2.66 28.98 2.14
CA MET A 55 2.19 27.62 2.46
C MET A 55 3.23 26.84 3.28
N LYS A 56 4.49 26.90 2.92
CA LYS A 56 5.58 26.27 3.69
C LYS A 56 5.69 26.86 5.11
N GLN A 57 5.54 28.17 5.26
CA GLN A 57 5.55 28.84 6.57
C GLN A 57 4.33 28.44 7.42
N ASN A 58 3.12 28.50 6.85
CA ASN A 58 1.88 28.14 7.56
C ASN A 58 1.88 26.69 8.06
N ASN A 59 2.53 25.79 7.34
CA ASN A 59 2.64 24.37 7.70
C ASN A 59 3.93 24.04 8.45
N ASP A 60 4.66 25.07 8.83
CA ASP A 60 5.88 24.96 9.66
C ASP A 60 6.90 23.93 9.14
N ILE A 61 7.15 23.93 7.82
CA ILE A 61 8.20 23.07 7.23
C ILE A 61 9.55 23.32 7.91
N ALA A 62 9.79 24.52 8.43
CA ALA A 62 11.01 24.87 9.15
C ALA A 62 11.20 24.08 10.46
N CYS A 63 10.19 23.39 10.98
CA CYS A 63 10.33 22.56 12.19
C CYS A 63 11.42 21.50 12.03
N ILE A 64 11.57 20.89 10.84
CA ILE A 64 12.64 19.92 10.57
C ILE A 64 14.03 20.56 10.58
N VAL A 65 14.15 21.81 10.13
CA VAL A 65 15.42 22.54 10.15
C VAL A 65 15.76 22.90 11.61
N ARG A 66 14.82 23.43 12.37
CA ARG A 66 15.02 23.72 13.81
C ARG A 66 15.45 22.48 14.60
N LEU A 67 14.80 21.34 14.35
CA LEU A 67 15.17 20.07 15.00
C LEU A 67 16.58 19.62 14.57
N ALA A 68 16.91 19.75 13.26
CA ALA A 68 18.20 19.36 12.71
C ALA A 68 19.36 20.24 13.18
N GLU A 69 19.13 21.54 13.40
CA GLU A 69 20.13 22.50 13.92
C GLU A 69 20.17 22.50 15.45
N GLY A 70 19.14 22.01 16.11
CA GLY A 70 19.05 21.86 17.57
C GLY A 70 19.60 20.52 18.06
N ILE A 71 18.73 19.66 18.55
CA ILE A 71 19.13 18.37 19.18
C ILE A 71 19.77 17.38 18.21
N LEU A 72 19.59 17.55 16.89
CA LEU A 72 20.21 16.71 15.86
C LEU A 72 21.44 17.37 15.19
N GLN A 73 22.04 18.40 15.80
CA GLN A 73 23.16 19.11 15.19
C GLN A 73 24.31 18.17 14.81
N GLU A 74 24.69 17.26 15.71
CA GLU A 74 25.78 16.29 15.52
C GLU A 74 25.36 15.03 14.74
N TRP A 75 24.09 14.89 14.39
CA TRP A 75 23.61 13.73 13.68
C TRP A 75 23.95 13.80 12.19
N MET A 76 24.43 12.68 11.65
CA MET A 76 24.65 12.56 10.20
C MET A 76 23.33 12.27 9.48
N PRO A 77 23.09 12.82 8.28
CA PRO A 77 21.92 12.50 7.49
C PRO A 77 21.94 11.04 7.02
N GLN A 78 20.76 10.39 6.97
CA GLN A 78 20.59 9.03 6.46
C GLN A 78 19.71 9.02 5.22
N TYR A 79 20.29 8.60 4.09
CA TYR A 79 19.62 8.67 2.79
C TYR A 79 18.82 7.42 2.43
N TYR A 80 19.14 6.28 3.04
CA TYR A 80 18.42 5.01 2.83
C TYR A 80 17.82 4.54 4.14
N PRO A 81 16.56 4.08 4.13
CA PRO A 81 15.84 3.69 5.34
C PRO A 81 16.14 2.22 5.71
N LEU A 82 17.38 1.90 5.91
CA LEU A 82 17.88 0.60 6.40
C LEU A 82 18.81 0.83 7.58
N PRO A 83 18.89 -0.13 8.52
CA PRO A 83 19.84 -0.06 9.63
C PRO A 83 21.28 0.18 9.14
N GLU A 84 22.02 1.04 9.83
CA GLU A 84 23.42 1.32 9.44
C GLU A 84 24.34 0.14 9.70
N LYS A 85 24.04 -0.65 10.72
CA LYS A 85 24.81 -1.83 11.10
C LYS A 85 24.03 -3.09 10.75
N HIS A 86 24.73 -4.03 10.15
CA HIS A 86 24.21 -5.37 9.95
C HIS A 86 24.09 -6.08 11.30
N ASP A 87 22.87 -6.49 11.66
CA ASP A 87 22.63 -7.34 12.82
C ASP A 87 22.81 -8.82 12.40
N GLU A 88 24.01 -9.33 12.58
CA GLU A 88 24.37 -10.70 12.21
C GLU A 88 23.53 -11.74 12.97
N THR A 89 23.21 -11.48 14.22
CA THR A 89 22.41 -12.39 15.05
C THR A 89 21.00 -12.53 14.48
N ARG A 90 20.36 -11.43 14.13
CA ARG A 90 19.04 -11.46 13.49
C ARG A 90 19.10 -12.05 12.09
N TYR A 91 20.09 -11.68 11.30
CA TYR A 91 20.27 -12.26 9.97
C TYR A 91 20.35 -13.78 10.05
N ASN A 92 21.21 -14.32 10.93
CA ASN A 92 21.37 -15.75 11.12
C ASN A 92 20.07 -16.42 11.64
N LYS A 93 19.30 -15.74 12.49
CA LYS A 93 17.96 -16.22 12.89
C LYS A 93 17.04 -16.38 11.67
N HIS A 94 16.98 -15.41 10.77
CA HIS A 94 16.17 -15.51 9.55
C HIS A 94 16.67 -16.63 8.62
N VAL A 95 17.99 -16.83 8.50
CA VAL A 95 18.56 -17.94 7.75
C VAL A 95 18.11 -19.28 8.34
N GLU A 96 18.17 -19.46 9.65
CA GLU A 96 17.69 -20.69 10.30
C GLU A 96 16.17 -20.89 10.11
N LEU A 97 15.39 -19.82 10.25
CA LEU A 97 13.94 -19.88 10.06
C LEU A 97 13.56 -20.19 8.61
N SER A 98 14.37 -19.80 7.63
CA SER A 98 14.11 -20.07 6.21
C SER A 98 14.42 -21.50 5.80
N LYS A 99 15.21 -22.25 6.60
CA LYS A 99 15.54 -23.64 6.29
C LYS A 99 14.27 -24.50 6.22
N GLY A 100 14.08 -25.15 5.08
CA GLY A 100 12.92 -26.00 4.80
C GLY A 100 11.61 -25.23 4.52
N PHE A 101 11.63 -23.90 4.42
CA PHE A 101 10.48 -23.16 3.91
C PHE A 101 10.30 -23.45 2.41
N GLN A 102 9.13 -23.96 2.04
CA GLN A 102 8.73 -24.23 0.67
C GLN A 102 7.42 -23.51 0.38
N LEU A 103 7.45 -22.57 -0.54
CA LEU A 103 6.30 -21.71 -0.85
C LEU A 103 5.09 -22.53 -1.35
N ASP A 104 5.32 -23.55 -2.18
CA ASP A 104 4.24 -24.40 -2.70
C ASP A 104 3.53 -25.17 -1.59
N VAL A 105 4.30 -25.68 -0.61
CA VAL A 105 3.75 -26.35 0.58
C VAL A 105 2.96 -25.37 1.45
N PHE A 106 3.50 -24.18 1.66
CA PHE A 106 2.81 -23.11 2.39
C PHE A 106 1.50 -22.70 1.69
N ALA A 107 1.53 -22.48 0.39
CA ALA A 107 0.35 -22.09 -0.40
C ALA A 107 -0.73 -23.18 -0.39
N ALA A 108 -0.35 -24.46 -0.44
CA ALA A 108 -1.26 -25.60 -0.41
C ALA A 108 -1.78 -25.95 0.99
N SER A 109 -1.22 -25.39 2.07
CA SER A 109 -1.65 -25.70 3.44
C SER A 109 -3.06 -25.19 3.73
N ASN A 110 -3.90 -26.00 4.38
CA ASN A 110 -5.28 -25.63 4.79
C ASN A 110 -5.31 -24.71 6.02
N THR A 111 -4.50 -23.64 5.99
CA THR A 111 -4.53 -22.59 7.02
C THR A 111 -5.65 -21.56 6.80
N ASN A 112 -6.53 -21.77 5.83
CA ASN A 112 -7.70 -20.93 5.58
C ASN A 112 -8.80 -21.21 6.60
N THR A 113 -8.61 -20.74 7.82
CA THR A 113 -9.70 -20.63 8.79
C THR A 113 -10.22 -19.20 8.82
N THR A 114 -10.74 -18.70 7.70
CA THR A 114 -11.84 -17.76 7.83
C THR A 114 -12.99 -18.60 8.32
N SER A 115 -13.29 -18.54 9.61
CA SER A 115 -14.50 -19.12 10.17
C SER A 115 -15.70 -18.30 9.70
N SER A 116 -16.00 -18.37 8.38
CA SER A 116 -17.28 -17.90 7.91
C SER A 116 -18.30 -18.86 8.54
N LYS A 117 -19.17 -18.37 9.39
CA LYS A 117 -20.40 -19.07 9.71
C LYS A 117 -21.09 -19.36 8.39
N ASP A 118 -21.71 -20.51 8.25
CA ASP A 118 -22.46 -20.86 7.03
C ASP A 118 -23.35 -19.68 6.61
N GLY A 119 -23.08 -19.11 5.43
CA GLY A 119 -23.80 -17.97 4.87
C GLY A 119 -23.08 -16.62 4.85
N ASP A 120 -21.92 -16.48 5.50
CA ASP A 120 -21.13 -15.22 5.45
C ASP A 120 -20.38 -15.08 4.12
N PHE A 121 -20.25 -13.83 3.65
CA PHE A 121 -19.45 -13.51 2.45
C PHE A 121 -17.97 -13.80 2.67
N ARG A 122 -17.33 -14.43 1.69
CA ARG A 122 -15.86 -14.53 1.59
C ARG A 122 -15.38 -14.29 0.17
N TYR A 123 -14.19 -13.80 0.04
CA TYR A 123 -13.51 -13.67 -1.25
C TYR A 123 -13.03 -15.04 -1.77
N ASN A 124 -12.94 -15.18 -3.09
CA ASN A 124 -12.25 -16.29 -3.74
C ASN A 124 -10.73 -16.04 -3.64
N THR A 125 -10.03 -16.90 -2.92
CA THR A 125 -8.57 -16.84 -2.71
C THR A 125 -7.82 -17.50 -3.87
N SER A 126 -6.52 -17.23 -4.02
CA SER A 126 -5.67 -17.91 -5.01
C SER A 126 -5.73 -19.45 -4.87
N GLN A 127 -5.87 -19.94 -3.64
CA GLN A 127 -6.02 -21.36 -3.36
C GLN A 127 -7.34 -21.92 -3.95
N ASP A 128 -8.45 -21.19 -3.86
CA ASP A 128 -9.73 -21.62 -4.45
C ASP A 128 -9.59 -21.82 -5.97
N TYR A 129 -8.90 -20.90 -6.66
CA TYR A 129 -8.62 -21.06 -8.09
C TYR A 129 -7.81 -22.31 -8.38
N VAL A 130 -6.69 -22.50 -7.68
CA VAL A 130 -5.79 -23.65 -7.88
C VAL A 130 -6.49 -24.96 -7.59
N GLU A 131 -7.34 -25.03 -6.56
CA GLU A 131 -8.12 -26.24 -6.23
C GLU A 131 -9.12 -26.59 -7.34
N LYS A 132 -9.83 -25.60 -7.91
CA LYS A 132 -10.73 -25.81 -9.04
C LYS A 132 -10.00 -26.29 -10.30
N TYR A 133 -8.79 -25.83 -10.54
CA TYR A 133 -7.96 -26.30 -11.65
C TYR A 133 -7.44 -27.72 -11.42
N LYS A 134 -6.94 -28.03 -10.21
CA LYS A 134 -6.46 -29.38 -9.85
C LYS A 134 -7.57 -30.44 -9.89
N SER A 135 -8.79 -30.09 -9.47
CA SER A 135 -9.94 -31.00 -9.54
C SER A 135 -10.49 -31.17 -10.97
N GLY A 136 -10.09 -30.30 -11.90
CA GLY A 136 -10.66 -30.27 -13.24
C GLY A 136 -12.09 -29.70 -13.31
N GLU A 137 -12.60 -29.09 -12.24
CA GLU A 137 -13.91 -28.42 -12.25
C GLU A 137 -13.89 -27.22 -13.19
N LEU A 138 -12.82 -26.42 -13.14
CA LEU A 138 -12.57 -25.29 -14.03
C LEU A 138 -11.20 -25.42 -14.71
N THR A 139 -11.02 -24.68 -15.80
CA THR A 139 -9.71 -24.48 -16.44
C THR A 139 -9.27 -23.03 -16.32
N PRO A 140 -7.95 -22.75 -16.30
CA PRO A 140 -7.43 -21.39 -16.39
C PRO A 140 -8.01 -20.60 -17.57
N TYR A 141 -8.29 -21.26 -18.68
CA TYR A 141 -8.89 -20.64 -19.86
C TYR A 141 -10.30 -20.12 -19.61
N GLN A 142 -11.18 -20.92 -18.98
CA GLN A 142 -12.54 -20.50 -18.57
C GLN A 142 -12.48 -19.29 -17.63
N VAL A 143 -11.58 -19.33 -16.64
CA VAL A 143 -11.40 -18.24 -15.70
C VAL A 143 -10.92 -16.96 -16.41
N ALA A 144 -9.99 -17.07 -17.37
CA ALA A 144 -9.53 -15.92 -18.14
C ALA A 144 -10.65 -15.28 -18.98
N LEU A 145 -11.54 -16.08 -19.56
CA LEU A 145 -12.73 -15.58 -20.27
C LEU A 145 -13.65 -14.81 -19.31
N ALA A 146 -13.93 -15.37 -18.13
CA ALA A 146 -14.75 -14.71 -17.11
C ALA A 146 -14.12 -13.39 -16.63
N VAL A 147 -12.82 -13.34 -16.38
CA VAL A 147 -12.08 -12.12 -16.00
C VAL A 147 -12.17 -11.06 -17.10
N ILE A 148 -11.99 -11.44 -18.38
CA ILE A 148 -12.09 -10.52 -19.51
C ILE A 148 -13.49 -9.93 -19.61
N LYS A 149 -14.53 -10.76 -19.45
CA LYS A 149 -15.93 -10.35 -19.50
C LYS A 149 -16.28 -9.42 -18.34
N ALA A 150 -15.99 -9.83 -17.11
CA ALA A 150 -16.23 -9.03 -15.91
C ALA A 150 -15.48 -7.68 -15.94
N THR A 151 -14.22 -7.67 -16.39
CA THR A 151 -13.46 -6.42 -16.57
C THR A 151 -14.08 -5.50 -17.62
N THR A 152 -14.55 -6.06 -18.73
CA THR A 152 -15.20 -5.27 -19.79
C THR A 152 -16.51 -4.67 -19.29
N GLU A 153 -17.29 -5.44 -18.55
CA GLU A 153 -18.54 -5.02 -17.91
C GLU A 153 -18.30 -3.95 -16.85
N SER A 154 -17.36 -4.17 -15.93
CA SER A 154 -17.03 -3.25 -14.83
C SER A 154 -16.51 -1.88 -15.32
N ASN A 155 -15.94 -1.83 -16.50
CA ASN A 155 -15.47 -0.59 -17.13
C ASN A 155 -16.56 0.12 -17.97
N SER A 156 -17.73 -0.50 -18.14
CA SER A 156 -18.83 0.09 -18.88
C SER A 156 -19.62 1.06 -18.00
N THR A 157 -19.97 2.22 -18.56
CA THR A 157 -20.87 3.18 -17.92
C THR A 157 -22.24 3.05 -18.57
N THR A 158 -23.25 2.74 -17.78
CA THR A 158 -24.66 2.74 -18.20
C THR A 158 -25.39 3.91 -17.55
N ASN A 159 -26.65 4.14 -17.90
CA ASN A 159 -27.48 5.17 -17.27
C ASN A 159 -27.68 4.92 -15.75
N THR A 160 -27.47 3.70 -15.29
CA THR A 160 -27.72 3.28 -13.90
C THR A 160 -26.45 2.84 -13.17
N THR A 161 -25.34 2.56 -13.89
CA THR A 161 -24.12 2.00 -13.30
C THR A 161 -22.90 2.85 -13.65
N LYS A 162 -22.15 3.29 -12.66
CA LYS A 162 -20.87 3.98 -12.82
C LYS A 162 -19.76 2.96 -13.07
N SER A 163 -18.82 3.28 -13.95
CA SER A 163 -17.64 2.43 -14.22
C SER A 163 -16.77 2.28 -12.99
N LEU A 164 -16.36 1.05 -12.65
CA LEU A 164 -15.37 0.75 -11.62
C LEU A 164 -13.98 1.28 -11.97
N ASN A 165 -13.62 1.20 -13.26
CA ASN A 165 -12.39 1.71 -13.84
C ASN A 165 -11.11 1.22 -13.13
N ALA A 166 -11.10 -0.06 -12.76
CA ALA A 166 -9.99 -0.68 -12.05
C ALA A 166 -8.81 -1.06 -12.96
N ILE A 167 -9.09 -1.56 -14.17
CA ILE A 167 -8.09 -2.05 -15.13
C ILE A 167 -8.15 -1.18 -16.39
N VAL A 168 -7.06 -0.45 -16.67
CA VAL A 168 -7.01 0.54 -17.77
C VAL A 168 -6.42 0.00 -19.07
N GLN A 169 -5.69 -1.11 -19.01
CA GLN A 169 -5.16 -1.80 -20.18
C GLN A 169 -5.26 -3.31 -19.99
N MET A 170 -5.89 -3.99 -20.94
CA MET A 170 -5.97 -5.45 -21.01
C MET A 170 -5.82 -5.89 -22.46
N LYS A 171 -4.81 -6.70 -22.76
CA LYS A 171 -4.63 -7.34 -24.07
C LYS A 171 -5.29 -8.73 -24.04
N LYS A 172 -6.56 -8.81 -24.44
CA LYS A 172 -7.38 -10.04 -24.35
C LYS A 172 -6.69 -11.26 -24.93
N ASN A 173 -6.06 -11.14 -26.10
CA ASN A 173 -5.36 -12.26 -26.74
C ASN A 173 -4.14 -12.73 -25.93
N ASP A 174 -3.40 -11.82 -25.29
CA ASP A 174 -2.27 -12.14 -24.43
C ASP A 174 -2.75 -12.90 -23.17
N VAL A 175 -3.82 -12.40 -22.52
CA VAL A 175 -4.43 -13.06 -21.35
C VAL A 175 -4.90 -14.48 -21.70
N LEU A 176 -5.59 -14.65 -22.82
CA LEU A 176 -6.05 -15.97 -23.29
C LEU A 176 -4.90 -16.91 -23.64
N GLN A 177 -3.82 -16.40 -24.25
CA GLN A 177 -2.65 -17.22 -24.57
C GLN A 177 -1.97 -17.74 -23.27
N GLN A 178 -1.75 -16.89 -22.28
CA GLN A 178 -1.23 -17.29 -20.98
C GLN A 178 -2.14 -18.36 -20.32
N ALA A 179 -3.45 -18.18 -20.43
CA ALA A 179 -4.43 -19.10 -19.85
C ALA A 179 -4.43 -20.47 -20.55
N LYS A 180 -4.29 -20.50 -21.89
CA LYS A 180 -4.14 -21.75 -22.65
C LYS A 180 -2.90 -22.53 -22.21
N GLU A 181 -1.77 -21.83 -22.14
CA GLU A 181 -0.51 -22.42 -21.69
C GLU A 181 -0.63 -23.02 -20.28
N SER A 182 -1.29 -22.30 -19.34
CA SER A 182 -1.56 -22.80 -18.01
C SER A 182 -2.51 -24.00 -18.02
N THR A 183 -3.58 -23.96 -18.82
CA THR A 183 -4.51 -25.10 -18.97
C THR A 183 -3.75 -26.37 -19.41
N GLU A 184 -2.85 -26.25 -20.38
CA GLU A 184 -2.02 -27.37 -20.82
C GLU A 184 -1.04 -27.88 -19.74
N ARG A 185 -0.49 -26.99 -18.92
CA ARG A 185 0.34 -27.39 -17.77
C ARG A 185 -0.46 -28.20 -16.74
N TYR A 186 -1.70 -27.77 -16.43
CA TYR A 186 -2.57 -28.56 -15.54
C TYR A 186 -2.90 -29.94 -16.10
N LYS A 187 -3.17 -30.07 -17.42
CA LYS A 187 -3.38 -31.38 -18.09
C LYS A 187 -2.18 -32.28 -17.94
N ARG A 188 -0.96 -31.72 -18.06
CA ARG A 188 0.29 -32.47 -17.92
C ARG A 188 0.81 -32.62 -16.49
N LYS A 189 0.16 -31.99 -15.50
CA LYS A 189 0.60 -31.89 -14.09
C LYS A 189 1.98 -31.24 -13.92
N GLU A 190 2.28 -30.24 -14.74
CA GLU A 190 3.56 -29.52 -14.80
C GLU A 190 3.36 -28.03 -14.42
N THR A 191 2.68 -27.77 -13.30
CA THR A 191 2.44 -26.41 -12.83
C THR A 191 3.74 -25.70 -12.45
N LEU A 192 3.82 -24.38 -12.73
CA LEU A 192 5.03 -23.58 -12.48
C LEU A 192 5.19 -23.16 -11.02
N GLY A 193 4.09 -22.99 -10.30
CA GLY A 193 4.14 -22.55 -8.89
C GLY A 193 2.75 -22.24 -8.32
N PRO A 194 2.69 -21.59 -7.15
CA PRO A 194 1.46 -21.47 -6.37
C PRO A 194 0.41 -20.55 -7.00
N LEU A 195 0.76 -19.76 -8.02
CA LEU A 195 -0.16 -18.89 -8.75
C LEU A 195 -0.42 -19.37 -10.18
N ASP A 196 -0.09 -20.62 -10.53
CA ASP A 196 -0.30 -21.08 -11.91
C ASP A 196 -1.79 -21.00 -12.28
N GLY A 197 -2.08 -20.22 -13.33
CA GLY A 197 -3.43 -19.97 -13.79
C GLY A 197 -4.22 -18.88 -13.01
N VAL A 198 -3.69 -18.37 -11.90
CA VAL A 198 -4.35 -17.36 -11.08
C VAL A 198 -4.22 -15.97 -11.75
N PRO A 199 -5.35 -15.24 -11.95
CA PRO A 199 -5.29 -13.91 -12.54
C PRO A 199 -4.72 -12.89 -11.55
N VAL A 200 -3.79 -12.05 -12.02
CA VAL A 200 -3.14 -10.98 -11.26
C VAL A 200 -3.11 -9.70 -12.08
N VAL A 201 -3.38 -8.55 -11.47
CA VAL A 201 -3.22 -7.24 -12.12
C VAL A 201 -2.01 -6.51 -11.57
N VAL A 202 -1.41 -5.66 -12.40
CA VAL A 202 -0.17 -4.97 -12.10
C VAL A 202 -0.38 -3.46 -12.24
N LYS A 203 -0.06 -2.70 -11.19
CA LYS A 203 -0.15 -1.23 -11.19
C LYS A 203 0.56 -0.63 -12.39
N ASP A 204 -0.02 0.41 -12.99
CA ASP A 204 0.44 0.99 -14.25
C ASP A 204 1.72 1.83 -14.16
N GLU A 205 2.62 1.45 -13.27
CA GLU A 205 3.98 1.98 -13.17
C GLU A 205 5.07 0.89 -13.27
N VAL A 206 4.66 -0.39 -13.43
CA VAL A 206 5.56 -1.53 -13.60
C VAL A 206 5.46 -2.05 -15.02
N ASP A 207 6.59 -2.31 -15.68
CA ASP A 207 6.64 -2.75 -17.07
C ASP A 207 6.14 -4.20 -17.22
N ILE A 208 5.17 -4.40 -18.13
CA ILE A 208 4.77 -5.69 -18.70
C ILE A 208 5.14 -5.63 -20.17
N LYS A 209 5.91 -6.61 -20.65
CA LYS A 209 6.30 -6.70 -22.06
C LYS A 209 5.10 -6.58 -22.98
N GLY A 210 5.20 -5.69 -23.97
CA GLY A 210 4.14 -5.43 -24.94
C GLY A 210 3.05 -4.46 -24.47
N TYR A 211 3.03 -4.02 -23.20
CA TYR A 211 2.09 -3.02 -22.67
C TYR A 211 2.76 -1.64 -22.57
N HIS A 212 1.96 -0.59 -22.64
CA HIS A 212 2.43 0.74 -22.27
C HIS A 212 2.45 0.89 -20.75
N THR A 213 3.55 1.37 -20.19
CA THR A 213 3.60 1.83 -18.80
C THR A 213 3.42 3.33 -18.77
N THR A 214 2.24 3.76 -18.32
CA THR A 214 1.80 5.14 -18.48
C THR A 214 1.99 5.99 -17.23
N TYR A 215 2.25 5.41 -16.07
CA TYR A 215 2.26 6.10 -14.76
C TYR A 215 0.96 6.87 -14.50
N GLY A 216 -0.17 6.33 -14.94
CA GLY A 216 -1.46 6.99 -14.87
C GLY A 216 -1.63 8.17 -15.85
N THR A 217 -0.75 8.33 -16.84
CA THR A 217 -0.83 9.36 -17.91
C THR A 217 -0.89 8.73 -19.29
N LYS A 218 -1.66 9.30 -20.22
CA LYS A 218 -1.65 8.83 -21.60
C LYS A 218 -0.37 9.23 -22.34
N PHE A 219 0.12 10.43 -22.08
CA PHE A 219 1.23 10.99 -22.85
C PHE A 219 2.59 10.35 -22.54
N VAL A 220 2.84 9.95 -21.27
CA VAL A 220 4.10 9.26 -20.90
C VAL A 220 4.15 7.88 -21.57
N GLY A 221 3.04 7.13 -21.54
CA GLY A 221 2.95 5.86 -22.25
C GLY A 221 3.24 5.99 -23.74
N ASN A 222 2.70 7.02 -24.38
CA ASN A 222 2.97 7.30 -25.81
C ASN A 222 4.43 7.67 -26.07
N LEU A 223 5.07 8.42 -25.16
CA LEU A 223 6.49 8.79 -25.30
C LEU A 223 7.44 7.61 -25.07
N ARG A 224 7.09 6.69 -24.17
CA ARG A 224 7.90 5.50 -23.88
C ARG A 224 7.72 4.39 -24.92
N GLY A 225 6.54 4.30 -25.49
CA GLY A 225 6.11 3.15 -26.30
C GLY A 225 5.81 1.92 -25.40
N GLU A 226 5.57 0.79 -26.05
CA GLU A 226 5.40 -0.49 -25.36
C GLU A 226 6.69 -0.96 -24.70
N ALA A 227 6.58 -1.54 -23.51
CA ALA A 227 7.72 -2.12 -22.81
C ALA A 227 8.29 -3.30 -23.61
N LYS A 228 9.60 -3.30 -23.81
CA LYS A 228 10.31 -4.35 -24.58
C LYS A 228 10.52 -5.62 -23.78
N GLU A 229 10.56 -5.50 -22.46
CA GLU A 229 10.81 -6.58 -21.49
C GLU A 229 9.87 -6.43 -20.30
N ASP A 230 9.65 -7.53 -19.58
CA ASP A 230 8.98 -7.52 -18.28
C ASP A 230 9.90 -6.90 -17.21
N GLY A 231 9.33 -6.11 -16.33
CA GLY A 231 10.02 -5.67 -15.12
C GLY A 231 10.27 -6.84 -14.16
N THR A 232 11.23 -6.68 -13.25
CA THR A 232 11.67 -7.75 -12.33
C THR A 232 10.53 -8.43 -11.58
N LEU A 233 9.58 -7.66 -11.05
CA LEU A 233 8.46 -8.21 -10.29
C LEU A 233 7.47 -8.98 -11.17
N VAL A 234 7.32 -8.56 -12.42
CA VAL A 234 6.49 -9.24 -13.42
C VAL A 234 7.11 -10.58 -13.81
N ILE A 235 8.45 -10.64 -13.97
CA ILE A 235 9.17 -11.89 -14.21
C ILE A 235 8.88 -12.90 -13.09
N LYS A 236 8.97 -12.48 -11.82
CA LYS A 236 8.70 -13.33 -10.66
C LYS A 236 7.25 -13.84 -10.63
N LEU A 237 6.28 -12.99 -10.95
CA LEU A 237 4.86 -13.39 -11.05
C LEU A 237 4.66 -14.44 -12.15
N ARG A 238 5.28 -14.25 -13.34
CA ARG A 238 5.21 -15.26 -14.42
C ARG A 238 5.90 -16.58 -14.05
N GLN A 239 7.03 -16.52 -13.36
CA GLN A 239 7.72 -17.72 -12.86
C GLN A 239 6.86 -18.51 -11.87
N ALA A 240 6.02 -17.81 -11.07
CA ALA A 240 5.03 -18.45 -10.21
C ALA A 240 3.76 -18.94 -10.95
N GLY A 241 3.68 -18.71 -12.27
CA GLY A 241 2.58 -19.15 -13.14
C GLY A 241 1.39 -18.21 -13.22
N ALA A 242 1.46 -17.00 -12.65
CA ALA A 242 0.36 -16.04 -12.66
C ALA A 242 -0.02 -15.60 -14.09
N ILE A 243 -1.32 -15.47 -14.35
CA ILE A 243 -1.86 -14.86 -15.56
C ILE A 243 -1.95 -13.34 -15.33
N LEU A 244 -1.17 -12.58 -16.10
CA LEU A 244 -1.20 -11.13 -16.02
C LEU A 244 -2.44 -10.59 -16.74
N ALA A 245 -3.48 -10.27 -15.97
CA ALA A 245 -4.78 -9.86 -16.50
C ALA A 245 -4.78 -8.41 -17.04
N GLY A 246 -3.76 -7.61 -16.73
CA GLY A 246 -3.62 -6.26 -17.28
C GLY A 246 -2.98 -5.25 -16.34
N LYS A 247 -3.05 -3.97 -16.75
CA LYS A 247 -2.52 -2.82 -16.00
C LYS A 247 -3.63 -2.17 -15.20
N ALA A 248 -3.43 -2.09 -13.89
CA ALA A 248 -4.36 -1.46 -12.96
C ALA A 248 -4.22 0.07 -12.98
N ASN A 249 -5.36 0.76 -12.89
CA ASN A 249 -5.42 2.22 -12.77
C ASN A 249 -4.66 2.70 -11.53
N MET A 250 -4.23 3.95 -11.57
CA MET A 250 -3.51 4.57 -10.47
C MET A 250 -3.75 6.07 -10.42
N HIS A 251 -3.56 6.68 -9.26
CA HIS A 251 -3.43 8.13 -9.19
C HIS A 251 -2.26 8.59 -10.04
N GLU A 252 -2.42 9.64 -10.82
CA GLU A 252 -1.40 10.14 -11.76
C GLU A 252 -0.04 10.24 -11.09
N CYS A 253 0.96 9.63 -11.68
CA CYS A 253 2.35 9.62 -11.20
C CYS A 253 2.56 9.09 -9.77
N GLY A 254 1.55 8.51 -9.15
CA GLY A 254 1.62 8.06 -7.75
C GLY A 254 1.56 9.19 -6.71
N ILE A 255 1.26 10.43 -7.09
CA ILE A 255 1.46 11.61 -6.24
C ILE A 255 0.30 11.93 -5.30
N GLY A 256 -0.81 11.20 -5.36
CA GLY A 256 -1.98 11.43 -4.52
C GLY A 256 -2.51 10.18 -3.85
N THR A 257 -3.36 10.39 -2.85
CA THR A 257 -3.90 9.34 -1.96
C THR A 257 -5.36 8.97 -2.23
N THR A 258 -6.04 9.65 -3.15
CA THR A 258 -7.47 9.43 -3.42
C THR A 258 -7.72 8.41 -4.53
N GLY A 259 -6.78 8.22 -5.45
CA GLY A 259 -6.98 7.40 -6.65
C GLY A 259 -7.60 8.17 -7.81
N TYR A 260 -7.65 9.51 -7.71
CA TYR A 260 -8.08 10.36 -8.82
C TYR A 260 -7.16 10.18 -10.03
N ASN A 261 -7.75 10.09 -11.21
CA ASN A 261 -7.02 10.06 -12.47
C ASN A 261 -7.81 10.81 -13.56
N TRP A 262 -7.16 11.80 -14.17
CA TRP A 262 -7.78 12.60 -15.24
C TRP A 262 -7.76 11.88 -16.59
N HIS A 263 -6.69 11.13 -16.85
CA HIS A 263 -6.45 10.55 -18.18
C HIS A 263 -7.33 9.33 -18.46
N PHE A 264 -7.59 8.54 -17.41
CA PHE A 264 -8.38 7.31 -17.48
C PHE A 264 -9.70 7.39 -16.72
N GLY A 265 -9.91 8.44 -15.94
CA GLY A 265 -10.97 8.54 -14.96
C GLY A 265 -10.55 7.90 -13.60
N PRO A 266 -11.19 8.29 -12.47
CA PRO A 266 -10.90 7.71 -11.17
C PRO A 266 -11.36 6.25 -11.09
N SER A 267 -10.62 5.41 -10.36
CA SER A 267 -11.16 4.15 -9.87
C SER A 267 -12.19 4.43 -8.77
N ARG A 268 -13.26 3.63 -8.72
CA ARG A 268 -14.35 3.78 -7.76
C ARG A 268 -14.31 2.67 -6.73
N ASN A 269 -14.73 3.00 -5.50
CA ASN A 269 -14.72 2.04 -4.41
C ASN A 269 -15.82 0.98 -4.61
N PRO A 270 -15.48 -0.32 -4.62
CA PRO A 270 -16.49 -1.38 -4.80
C PRO A 270 -17.58 -1.43 -3.73
N TYR A 271 -17.31 -0.95 -2.52
CA TYR A 271 -18.32 -0.84 -1.45
C TYR A 271 -19.31 0.30 -1.68
N ASN A 272 -18.88 1.36 -2.37
CA ASN A 272 -19.74 2.48 -2.75
C ASN A 272 -19.10 3.27 -3.89
N LEU A 273 -19.70 3.21 -5.07
CA LEU A 273 -19.16 3.81 -6.30
C LEU A 273 -19.09 5.35 -6.27
N ASP A 274 -19.64 6.01 -5.27
CA ASP A 274 -19.53 7.46 -5.05
C ASP A 274 -18.31 7.84 -4.18
N HIS A 275 -17.53 6.85 -3.73
CA HIS A 275 -16.37 7.06 -2.88
C HIS A 275 -15.07 6.73 -3.62
N PHE A 276 -14.00 7.39 -3.20
CA PHE A 276 -12.65 7.08 -3.65
C PHE A 276 -12.20 5.70 -3.14
N THR A 277 -11.38 5.03 -3.94
CA THR A 277 -10.70 3.77 -3.53
C THR A 277 -9.55 4.01 -2.56
N GLY A 278 -9.11 5.26 -2.42
CA GLY A 278 -7.75 5.53 -1.98
C GLY A 278 -6.74 5.32 -3.09
N GLY A 279 -5.49 5.71 -2.85
CA GLY A 279 -4.41 5.70 -3.85
C GLY A 279 -3.01 5.69 -3.20
N SER A 280 -2.03 5.60 -4.08
CA SER A 280 -2.11 5.71 -5.54
C SER A 280 -2.39 4.38 -6.26
N SER A 281 -2.37 3.20 -5.61
CA SER A 281 -2.67 1.89 -6.22
C SER A 281 -4.19 1.63 -6.27
N SER A 282 -4.94 2.61 -6.79
CA SER A 282 -6.40 2.67 -6.77
C SER A 282 -7.06 1.51 -7.52
N GLY A 283 -6.64 1.26 -8.75
CA GLY A 283 -7.17 0.17 -9.57
C GLY A 283 -6.76 -1.21 -9.06
N SER A 284 -5.56 -1.34 -8.48
CA SER A 284 -5.12 -2.60 -7.82
C SER A 284 -6.06 -2.97 -6.68
N ALA A 285 -6.39 -1.99 -5.81
CA ALA A 285 -7.32 -2.24 -4.71
C ALA A 285 -8.75 -2.49 -5.18
N ALA A 286 -9.25 -1.70 -6.14
CA ALA A 286 -10.59 -1.87 -6.69
C ALA A 286 -10.77 -3.23 -7.37
N ALA A 287 -9.76 -3.70 -8.11
CA ALA A 287 -9.82 -5.00 -8.80
C ALA A 287 -9.91 -6.17 -7.81
N VAL A 288 -9.15 -6.12 -6.72
CA VAL A 288 -9.20 -7.15 -5.67
C VAL A 288 -10.52 -7.08 -4.89
N ALA A 289 -10.91 -5.91 -4.42
CA ALA A 289 -12.13 -5.74 -3.64
C ALA A 289 -13.40 -6.07 -4.45
N ALA A 290 -13.41 -5.82 -5.77
CA ALA A 290 -14.50 -6.22 -6.65
C ALA A 290 -14.46 -7.70 -7.05
N GLY A 291 -13.51 -8.50 -6.58
CA GLY A 291 -13.39 -9.92 -6.91
C GLY A 291 -12.92 -10.23 -8.32
N LEU A 292 -12.45 -9.23 -9.10
CA LEU A 292 -11.92 -9.46 -10.45
C LEU A 292 -10.64 -10.31 -10.44
N VAL A 293 -9.82 -10.16 -9.40
CA VAL A 293 -8.60 -10.94 -9.17
C VAL A 293 -8.37 -11.12 -7.68
N PRO A 294 -7.76 -12.22 -7.21
CA PRO A 294 -7.46 -12.40 -5.79
C PRO A 294 -6.22 -11.60 -5.32
N LEU A 295 -5.37 -11.21 -6.24
CA LEU A 295 -4.07 -10.59 -5.95
C LEU A 295 -3.75 -9.51 -6.99
N ALA A 296 -3.13 -8.43 -6.52
CA ALA A 296 -2.62 -7.34 -7.35
C ALA A 296 -1.24 -6.88 -6.89
N LEU A 297 -0.42 -6.39 -7.80
CA LEU A 297 0.82 -5.69 -7.49
C LEU A 297 0.56 -4.20 -7.34
N GLY A 298 1.02 -3.62 -6.24
CA GLY A 298 1.01 -2.19 -5.95
C GLY A 298 2.40 -1.63 -5.64
N PHE A 299 2.43 -0.33 -5.32
CA PHE A 299 3.64 0.37 -4.92
C PHE A 299 3.32 1.48 -3.92
N ASP A 300 4.12 1.61 -2.85
CA ASP A 300 3.85 2.44 -1.68
C ASP A 300 5.03 3.37 -1.38
N GLY A 301 4.92 4.64 -1.71
CA GLY A 301 5.88 5.69 -1.36
C GLY A 301 5.41 6.58 -0.20
N GLY A 302 4.11 6.53 0.11
CA GLY A 302 3.46 7.31 1.16
C GLY A 302 2.09 6.73 1.50
N GLY A 303 2.01 5.39 1.71
CA GLY A 303 0.77 4.69 2.01
C GLY A 303 0.06 4.10 0.80
N SER A 304 0.63 4.19 -0.40
CA SER A 304 -0.08 3.87 -1.65
C SER A 304 -0.41 2.38 -1.90
N ILE A 305 -0.05 1.47 -1.01
CA ILE A 305 -0.60 0.11 -0.89
C ILE A 305 -1.59 0.07 0.27
N ARG A 306 -1.17 0.57 1.44
CA ARG A 306 -1.89 0.44 2.70
C ARG A 306 -3.17 1.27 2.75
N ILE A 307 -3.14 2.50 2.24
CA ILE A 307 -4.33 3.39 2.16
C ILE A 307 -5.43 2.78 1.28
N PRO A 308 -5.17 2.45 -0.01
CA PRO A 308 -6.23 1.89 -0.84
C PRO A 308 -6.68 0.50 -0.37
N ALA A 309 -5.81 -0.32 0.22
CA ALA A 309 -6.21 -1.56 0.84
C ALA A 309 -7.17 -1.33 2.02
N ALA A 310 -6.86 -0.36 2.89
CA ALA A 310 -7.70 -0.01 4.03
C ALA A 310 -9.07 0.50 3.60
N LEU A 311 -9.14 1.40 2.63
CA LEU A 311 -10.38 2.02 2.19
C LEU A 311 -11.26 1.08 1.32
N CYS A 312 -10.66 0.04 0.73
CA CYS A 312 -11.37 -0.98 -0.04
C CYS A 312 -11.57 -2.31 0.72
N GLY A 313 -11.26 -2.37 2.02
CA GLY A 313 -11.53 -3.54 2.86
C GLY A 313 -10.78 -4.82 2.46
N ILE A 314 -9.55 -4.68 1.96
CA ILE A 314 -8.66 -5.77 1.58
C ILE A 314 -7.32 -5.68 2.32
N VAL A 315 -6.46 -6.67 2.14
CA VAL A 315 -5.13 -6.70 2.76
C VAL A 315 -4.09 -6.04 1.85
N GLY A 316 -3.31 -5.11 2.41
CA GLY A 316 -2.22 -4.47 1.68
C GLY A 316 -0.91 -4.52 2.45
N LEU A 317 0.08 -5.24 1.91
CA LEU A 317 1.39 -5.38 2.54
C LEU A 317 2.43 -4.50 1.84
N LYS A 318 3.05 -3.61 2.61
CA LYS A 318 4.28 -2.90 2.27
C LYS A 318 5.46 -3.60 2.97
N PRO A 319 6.29 -4.33 2.25
CA PRO A 319 7.47 -5.00 2.86
C PRO A 319 8.52 -4.00 3.35
N THR A 320 9.54 -4.50 4.01
CA THR A 320 10.77 -3.75 4.32
C THR A 320 11.38 -3.14 3.05
N PHE A 321 11.99 -1.97 3.17
CA PHE A 321 12.68 -1.33 2.06
C PHE A 321 13.70 -2.30 1.41
N LYS A 322 13.70 -2.39 0.09
CA LYS A 322 14.53 -3.31 -0.71
C LYS A 322 14.26 -4.82 -0.55
N ARG A 323 13.27 -5.22 0.24
CA ARG A 323 12.84 -6.62 0.27
C ARG A 323 12.37 -7.12 -1.10
N CYS A 324 11.68 -6.26 -1.84
CA CYS A 324 11.32 -6.47 -3.24
C CYS A 324 12.14 -5.54 -4.12
N ASP A 325 12.75 -6.05 -5.19
CA ASP A 325 13.54 -5.23 -6.10
C ASP A 325 12.64 -4.34 -6.98
N MET A 326 13.17 -3.18 -7.36
CA MET A 326 12.40 -2.13 -8.04
C MET A 326 13.06 -1.69 -9.33
N ASP A 327 12.29 -1.74 -10.42
CA ASP A 327 12.65 -1.14 -11.73
C ASP A 327 11.92 0.22 -11.93
N ILE A 328 11.63 0.97 -10.85
CA ILE A 328 10.71 2.11 -10.88
C ILE A 328 11.44 3.44 -10.99
N LEU A 329 10.78 4.39 -11.67
CA LEU A 329 11.31 5.71 -12.00
C LEU A 329 11.49 6.63 -10.78
N VAL A 330 10.70 6.43 -9.72
CA VAL A 330 10.55 7.36 -8.57
C VAL A 330 10.57 6.64 -7.23
N GLY A 331 10.72 7.40 -6.15
CA GLY A 331 10.65 6.84 -4.79
C GLY A 331 11.93 6.13 -4.37
N HIS A 332 13.08 6.73 -4.66
CA HIS A 332 14.40 6.13 -4.44
C HIS A 332 14.62 5.63 -3.01
N SER A 333 14.10 6.34 -2.00
CA SER A 333 14.28 5.98 -0.59
C SER A 333 12.98 5.77 0.19
N CYS A 334 11.82 6.11 -0.39
CA CYS A 334 10.51 5.93 0.27
C CYS A 334 9.64 4.86 -0.40
N GLY A 335 10.04 4.36 -1.56
CA GLY A 335 9.22 3.51 -2.41
C GLY A 335 9.37 2.01 -2.10
N HIS A 336 8.24 1.31 -2.01
CA HIS A 336 8.15 -0.11 -1.69
C HIS A 336 7.11 -0.78 -2.58
N PRO A 337 7.48 -1.72 -3.46
CA PRO A 337 6.50 -2.58 -4.11
C PRO A 337 5.98 -3.64 -3.15
N GLY A 338 4.73 -4.08 -3.36
CA GLY A 338 4.13 -5.13 -2.55
C GLY A 338 2.75 -5.53 -3.02
N PRO A 339 2.18 -6.60 -2.44
CA PRO A 339 0.88 -7.13 -2.81
C PRO A 339 -0.27 -6.38 -2.16
N LEU A 340 -1.39 -6.27 -2.92
CA LEU A 340 -2.75 -6.07 -2.42
C LEU A 340 -3.51 -7.37 -2.67
N ALA A 341 -4.20 -7.91 -1.67
CA ALA A 341 -4.78 -9.23 -1.76
C ALA A 341 -6.12 -9.32 -1.01
N CYS A 342 -6.94 -10.29 -1.39
CA CYS A 342 -8.24 -10.52 -0.77
C CYS A 342 -8.13 -11.20 0.62
N SER A 343 -6.96 -11.76 0.96
CA SER A 343 -6.69 -12.39 2.25
C SER A 343 -5.24 -12.18 2.70
N VAL A 344 -5.00 -12.33 4.02
CA VAL A 344 -3.64 -12.28 4.58
C VAL A 344 -2.76 -13.39 4.00
N LYS A 345 -3.32 -14.56 3.73
CA LYS A 345 -2.59 -15.67 3.12
C LYS A 345 -2.17 -15.36 1.68
N ASP A 346 -3.05 -14.77 0.88
CA ASP A 346 -2.71 -14.33 -0.48
C ASP A 346 -1.67 -13.21 -0.49
N ALA A 347 -1.76 -12.27 0.47
CA ALA A 347 -0.73 -11.26 0.68
C ALA A 347 0.63 -11.89 1.02
N ALA A 348 0.64 -12.93 1.85
CA ALA A 348 1.85 -13.68 2.22
C ALA A 348 2.44 -14.45 1.01
N ILE A 349 1.62 -15.09 0.20
CA ILE A 349 2.03 -15.76 -1.05
C ILE A 349 2.62 -14.73 -2.03
N GLY A 350 1.89 -13.63 -2.27
CA GLY A 350 2.37 -12.54 -3.13
C GLY A 350 3.70 -11.96 -2.65
N TYR A 351 3.83 -11.72 -1.35
CA TYR A 351 5.08 -11.25 -0.75
C TYR A 351 6.23 -12.24 -1.00
N ALA A 352 6.03 -13.52 -0.72
CA ALA A 352 7.09 -14.52 -0.87
C ALA A 352 7.56 -14.66 -2.34
N ILE A 353 6.67 -14.49 -3.30
CA ILE A 353 7.00 -14.48 -4.74
C ILE A 353 7.78 -13.21 -5.11
N LEU A 354 7.35 -12.06 -4.65
CA LEU A 354 7.93 -10.77 -5.02
C LEU A 354 9.28 -10.50 -4.34
N ALA A 355 9.48 -11.04 -3.14
CA ALA A 355 10.66 -10.80 -2.32
C ALA A 355 11.93 -11.43 -2.90
N GLY A 356 13.06 -10.93 -2.41
CA GLY A 356 14.40 -11.39 -2.80
C GLY A 356 15.01 -10.60 -3.96
N PRO A 357 16.30 -10.80 -4.20
CA PRO A 357 17.07 -10.07 -5.21
C PRO A 357 16.59 -10.38 -6.63
N ASN A 358 16.95 -9.49 -7.54
CA ASN A 358 16.82 -9.75 -8.97
C ASN A 358 17.98 -10.63 -9.45
N GLU A 359 17.69 -11.76 -10.03
CA GLU A 359 18.71 -12.67 -10.60
C GLU A 359 19.49 -12.02 -11.75
N LYS A 360 18.89 -11.07 -12.49
CA LYS A 360 19.56 -10.30 -13.53
C LYS A 360 20.53 -9.23 -12.97
N GLY A 361 20.64 -9.13 -11.63
CA GLY A 361 21.68 -8.34 -10.97
C GLY A 361 21.61 -6.85 -11.28
N ASN A 362 20.47 -6.20 -11.01
CA ASN A 362 20.42 -4.76 -11.09
C ASN A 362 21.46 -4.15 -10.12
N GLU A 363 22.36 -3.30 -10.63
CA GLU A 363 23.41 -2.62 -9.84
C GLU A 363 22.83 -1.86 -8.63
N ARG A 364 21.55 -1.45 -8.68
CA ARG A 364 20.85 -0.81 -7.57
C ARG A 364 20.70 -1.71 -6.33
N SER A 365 20.44 -3.00 -6.51
CA SER A 365 20.30 -3.94 -5.39
C SER A 365 21.64 -4.24 -4.71
N LYS A 366 22.75 -4.14 -5.46
CA LYS A 366 24.12 -4.35 -4.96
C LYS A 366 24.67 -3.18 -4.16
N GLN A 367 24.13 -1.96 -4.35
CA GLN A 367 24.70 -0.73 -3.78
C GLN A 367 24.40 -0.53 -2.28
N ILE A 368 23.57 -1.35 -1.64
CA ILE A 368 23.09 -1.06 -0.29
C ILE A 368 23.98 -1.64 0.80
N GLY A 369 24.88 -2.56 0.46
CA GLY A 369 25.93 -3.05 1.37
C GLY A 369 25.44 -3.90 2.57
N ILE A 370 24.12 -4.05 2.77
CA ILE A 370 23.53 -4.85 3.83
C ILE A 370 22.92 -6.11 3.22
N PRO A 371 23.25 -7.31 3.70
CA PRO A 371 22.65 -8.54 3.22
C PRO A 371 21.16 -8.57 3.55
N ILE A 372 20.33 -8.87 2.54
CA ILE A 372 18.89 -9.07 2.70
C ILE A 372 18.67 -10.51 3.19
N PRO A 373 18.03 -10.71 4.36
CA PRO A 373 17.81 -12.05 4.87
C PRO A 373 16.82 -12.82 3.99
N PRO A 374 16.92 -14.16 3.95
CA PRO A 374 15.99 -14.98 3.18
C PRO A 374 14.56 -14.86 3.74
N VAL A 375 13.58 -15.11 2.86
CA VAL A 375 12.16 -15.11 3.21
C VAL A 375 11.79 -16.36 3.98
N HIS A 376 11.01 -16.21 5.02
CA HIS A 376 10.30 -17.29 5.70
C HIS A 376 8.94 -16.83 6.16
N LEU A 377 8.03 -17.77 6.38
CA LEU A 377 6.69 -17.57 6.91
C LEU A 377 6.38 -18.60 8.01
N LYS A 378 7.42 -18.98 8.77
CA LYS A 378 7.27 -19.98 9.86
C LYS A 378 6.36 -19.53 10.97
N SER A 379 6.29 -18.22 11.23
CA SER A 379 5.40 -17.66 12.24
C SER A 379 3.97 -17.46 11.75
N PHE A 380 3.68 -17.79 10.48
CA PHE A 380 2.36 -17.60 9.90
C PHE A 380 1.31 -18.48 10.57
N SER A 381 0.58 -17.92 11.50
CA SER A 381 -0.50 -18.52 12.28
C SER A 381 -1.38 -17.39 12.82
N ASP A 382 -2.45 -17.72 13.54
CA ASP A 382 -3.27 -16.76 14.29
C ASP A 382 -2.97 -16.77 15.79
N ASP A 383 -1.93 -17.46 16.23
CA ASP A 383 -1.49 -17.51 17.62
C ASP A 383 -0.61 -16.32 17.98
N VAL A 384 -1.19 -15.33 18.63
CA VAL A 384 -0.50 -14.09 19.07
C VAL A 384 -0.08 -14.13 20.53
N LYS A 385 -0.20 -15.27 21.21
CA LYS A 385 0.13 -15.41 22.63
C LYS A 385 1.57 -15.01 22.93
N GLY A 386 1.71 -14.09 23.88
CA GLY A 386 3.00 -13.57 24.34
C GLY A 386 3.65 -12.54 23.42
N LEU A 387 3.02 -12.15 22.30
CA LEU A 387 3.48 -11.01 21.50
C LEU A 387 3.19 -9.70 22.25
N LYS A 388 4.15 -8.78 22.23
CA LYS A 388 4.01 -7.44 22.78
C LYS A 388 3.59 -6.46 21.68
N ILE A 389 2.46 -5.82 21.89
CA ILE A 389 1.83 -4.90 20.97
C ILE A 389 1.96 -3.48 21.48
N GLY A 390 2.70 -2.64 20.77
CA GLY A 390 2.87 -1.23 21.08
C GLY A 390 1.71 -0.38 20.56
N VAL A 391 1.15 0.46 21.42
CA VAL A 391 0.15 1.48 21.05
C VAL A 391 0.61 2.85 21.55
N PHE A 392 0.68 3.82 20.64
CA PHE A 392 0.84 5.23 20.99
C PHE A 392 -0.54 5.88 21.03
N GLU A 393 -1.14 5.89 22.23
CA GLU A 393 -2.54 6.24 22.43
C GLU A 393 -2.94 7.62 21.85
N PRO A 394 -2.18 8.72 22.02
CA PRO A 394 -2.56 10.01 21.44
C PRO A 394 -2.70 9.98 19.92
N LEU A 395 -1.80 9.28 19.21
CA LEU A 395 -1.89 9.10 17.77
C LEU A 395 -3.01 8.11 17.40
N PHE A 396 -3.17 7.03 18.18
CA PHE A 396 -4.17 5.99 17.93
C PHE A 396 -5.59 6.55 17.99
N ASN A 397 -5.85 7.48 18.91
CA ASN A 397 -7.15 8.12 19.10
C ASN A 397 -7.39 9.32 18.17
N ASP A 398 -6.41 9.72 17.34
CA ASP A 398 -6.51 10.84 16.41
C ASP A 398 -7.13 10.41 15.07
N ALA A 399 -8.37 9.92 15.10
CA ALA A 399 -9.16 9.49 13.94
C ALA A 399 -10.66 9.74 14.19
N HIS A 400 -11.46 9.49 13.15
CA HIS A 400 -12.93 9.49 13.29
C HIS A 400 -13.36 8.47 14.36
N PRO A 401 -14.38 8.81 15.21
CA PRO A 401 -14.78 7.94 16.33
C PRO A 401 -15.05 6.47 15.98
N ASP A 402 -15.71 6.20 14.85
CA ASP A 402 -15.95 4.82 14.38
C ASP A 402 -14.65 4.03 14.16
N ILE A 403 -13.62 4.72 13.67
CA ILE A 403 -12.31 4.11 13.40
C ILE A 403 -11.60 3.82 14.71
N VAL A 404 -11.61 4.78 15.64
CA VAL A 404 -11.03 4.61 16.99
C VAL A 404 -11.68 3.43 17.70
N ASP A 405 -13.03 3.42 17.76
CA ASP A 405 -13.80 2.36 18.41
C ASP A 405 -13.50 0.97 17.79
N MET A 406 -13.52 0.86 16.47
CA MET A 406 -13.25 -0.41 15.79
C MET A 406 -11.80 -0.86 15.96
N SER A 407 -10.85 0.07 15.95
CA SER A 407 -9.43 -0.22 16.15
C SER A 407 -9.16 -0.72 17.58
N TRP A 408 -9.77 -0.12 18.61
CA TRP A 408 -9.67 -0.61 19.98
C TRP A 408 -10.35 -1.98 20.16
N LYS A 409 -11.48 -2.24 19.50
CA LYS A 409 -12.08 -3.59 19.49
C LYS A 409 -11.11 -4.64 18.95
N ALA A 410 -10.38 -4.31 17.90
CA ALA A 410 -9.36 -5.22 17.35
C ALA A 410 -8.18 -5.41 18.31
N VAL A 411 -7.70 -4.37 18.99
CA VAL A 411 -6.65 -4.45 20.01
C VAL A 411 -7.11 -5.33 21.19
N ASN A 412 -8.31 -5.08 21.71
CA ASN A 412 -8.89 -5.87 22.81
C ASN A 412 -9.07 -7.35 22.42
N TYR A 413 -9.42 -7.61 21.15
CA TYR A 413 -9.49 -8.99 20.65
C TYR A 413 -8.11 -9.65 20.67
N LEU A 414 -7.06 -9.00 20.18
CA LEU A 414 -5.69 -9.52 20.24
C LEU A 414 -5.23 -9.79 21.67
N GLU A 415 -5.56 -8.90 22.61
CA GLU A 415 -5.28 -9.09 24.04
C GLU A 415 -6.02 -10.32 24.60
N SER A 416 -7.30 -10.52 24.22
CA SER A 416 -8.07 -11.70 24.61
C SER A 416 -7.48 -13.01 24.05
N ARG A 417 -6.68 -12.94 22.96
CA ARG A 417 -5.94 -14.04 22.36
C ARG A 417 -4.55 -14.22 22.98
N GLY A 418 -4.22 -13.45 24.02
CA GLY A 418 -3.01 -13.59 24.83
C GLY A 418 -1.83 -12.72 24.38
N ALA A 419 -2.04 -11.72 23.55
CA ALA A 419 -1.07 -10.65 23.33
C ALA A 419 -1.01 -9.71 24.53
N GLU A 420 0.12 -9.04 24.73
CA GLU A 420 0.35 -8.02 25.76
C GLU A 420 0.33 -6.63 25.12
N VAL A 421 -0.57 -5.74 25.56
CA VAL A 421 -0.64 -4.37 25.06
C VAL A 421 0.28 -3.48 25.90
N VAL A 422 1.20 -2.78 25.24
CA VAL A 422 2.20 -1.89 25.86
C VAL A 422 2.02 -0.48 25.32
N MET A 423 1.84 0.50 26.21
CA MET A 423 1.81 1.91 25.80
C MET A 423 3.22 2.37 25.46
N VAL A 424 3.41 2.91 24.25
CA VAL A 424 4.69 3.42 23.77
C VAL A 424 4.61 4.90 23.45
N THR A 425 5.74 5.57 23.31
CA THR A 425 5.81 6.97 22.89
C THR A 425 6.53 7.08 21.55
N LEU A 426 5.95 7.85 20.62
CA LEU A 426 6.53 8.19 19.33
C LEU A 426 6.75 9.71 19.29
N PRO A 427 7.94 10.21 19.63
CA PRO A 427 8.21 11.64 19.70
C PRO A 427 8.37 12.25 18.30
N HIS A 428 8.23 13.57 18.21
CA HIS A 428 8.48 14.36 17.01
C HIS A 428 7.67 13.94 15.76
N MET A 429 6.43 13.51 15.98
CA MET A 429 5.54 13.07 14.88
C MET A 429 5.33 14.14 13.81
N GLN A 430 5.27 15.42 14.20
CA GLN A 430 5.13 16.54 13.27
C GLN A 430 6.36 16.68 12.37
N GLU A 431 7.55 16.61 12.93
CA GLU A 431 8.81 16.70 12.21
C GLU A 431 9.02 15.49 11.30
N ILE A 432 8.66 14.30 11.75
CA ILE A 432 8.71 13.06 10.95
C ILE A 432 7.76 13.14 9.76
N LYS A 433 6.53 13.63 9.97
CA LYS A 433 5.57 13.91 8.89
C LYS A 433 6.16 14.86 7.84
N MET A 434 6.73 15.97 8.30
CA MET A 434 7.31 16.97 7.38
C MET A 434 8.56 16.43 6.68
N ALA A 435 9.42 15.69 7.37
CA ALA A 435 10.58 15.05 6.76
C ALA A 435 10.18 14.03 5.67
N HIS A 436 9.13 13.23 5.91
CA HIS A 436 8.58 12.35 4.88
C HIS A 436 8.05 13.15 3.69
N ALA A 437 7.23 14.18 3.92
CA ALA A 437 6.65 15.00 2.86
C ALA A 437 7.72 15.66 2.00
N VAL A 438 8.75 16.25 2.60
CA VAL A 438 9.90 16.85 1.89
C VAL A 438 10.65 15.80 1.08
N THR A 439 10.93 14.65 1.69
CA THR A 439 11.70 13.59 1.03
C THR A 439 10.95 13.01 -0.18
N VAL A 440 9.72 12.56 0.02
CA VAL A 440 8.96 11.87 -1.04
C VAL A 440 8.63 12.81 -2.20
N THR A 441 8.24 14.06 -1.93
CA THR A 441 7.91 15.01 -3.01
C THR A 441 9.14 15.47 -3.77
N THR A 442 10.29 15.63 -3.10
CA THR A 442 11.57 15.94 -3.77
C THR A 442 12.01 14.79 -4.69
N GLU A 443 11.97 13.55 -4.20
CA GLU A 443 12.31 12.36 -5.00
C GLU A 443 11.39 12.20 -6.22
N MET A 444 10.08 12.37 -6.03
CA MET A 444 9.11 12.30 -7.11
C MET A 444 9.33 13.39 -8.15
N SER A 445 9.53 14.63 -7.70
CA SER A 445 9.80 15.75 -8.60
C SER A 445 11.07 15.55 -9.42
N SER A 446 12.11 15.00 -8.81
CA SER A 446 13.37 14.64 -9.49
C SER A 446 13.16 13.52 -10.51
N GLY A 447 12.47 12.45 -10.15
CA GLY A 447 12.23 11.30 -11.02
C GLY A 447 11.41 11.64 -12.28
N TYR A 448 10.42 12.52 -12.14
CA TYR A 448 9.59 12.98 -13.26
C TYR A 448 10.12 14.23 -13.98
N ALA A 449 11.23 14.84 -13.54
CA ALA A 449 11.73 16.12 -14.09
C ALA A 449 11.84 16.09 -15.61
N LYS A 450 12.38 15.01 -16.20
CA LYS A 450 12.54 14.86 -17.66
C LYS A 450 11.24 14.95 -18.46
N TYR A 451 10.11 14.57 -17.85
CA TYR A 451 8.77 14.69 -18.47
C TYR A 451 8.13 16.02 -18.08
N PHE A 452 8.27 16.43 -16.82
CA PHE A 452 7.62 17.62 -16.28
C PHE A 452 8.11 18.90 -16.96
N ASP A 453 9.41 19.07 -17.13
CA ASP A 453 9.98 20.29 -17.73
C ASP A 453 9.55 20.48 -19.19
N LYS A 454 9.40 19.37 -19.96
CA LYS A 454 9.02 19.44 -21.37
C LYS A 454 7.52 19.38 -21.62
N HIS A 455 6.75 18.77 -20.71
CA HIS A 455 5.34 18.43 -20.92
C HIS A 455 4.44 18.82 -19.76
N MET A 456 4.80 19.83 -18.98
CA MET A 456 4.09 20.26 -17.77
C MET A 456 2.57 20.38 -17.96
N THR A 457 2.14 20.97 -19.08
CA THR A 457 0.71 21.21 -19.35
C THR A 457 -0.09 19.94 -19.61
N LYS A 458 0.58 18.80 -19.83
CA LYS A 458 -0.07 17.49 -20.02
C LYS A 458 -0.33 16.75 -18.72
N PHE A 459 0.27 17.19 -17.62
CA PHE A 459 -0.03 16.68 -16.27
C PHE A 459 -1.28 17.34 -15.72
N THR A 460 -1.97 16.66 -14.79
CA THR A 460 -3.09 17.22 -14.06
C THR A 460 -2.70 18.49 -13.31
N PRO A 461 -3.65 19.40 -13.04
CA PRO A 461 -3.36 20.57 -12.23
C PRO A 461 -2.80 20.23 -10.85
N GLU A 462 -3.30 19.17 -10.21
CA GLU A 462 -2.82 18.67 -8.92
C GLU A 462 -1.35 18.23 -9.00
N SER A 463 -1.00 17.37 -9.96
CA SER A 463 0.38 16.92 -10.16
C SER A 463 1.34 18.08 -10.43
N ARG A 464 0.90 19.10 -11.17
CA ARG A 464 1.69 20.32 -11.41
C ARG A 464 2.00 21.08 -10.12
N VAL A 465 1.00 21.22 -9.24
CA VAL A 465 1.19 21.88 -7.93
C VAL A 465 2.18 21.08 -7.08
N ASN A 466 1.98 19.77 -6.95
CA ASN A 466 2.81 18.91 -6.11
C ASN A 466 4.27 18.81 -6.61
N PHE A 467 4.51 18.67 -7.93
CA PHE A 467 5.87 18.68 -8.48
C PHE A 467 6.55 20.04 -8.28
N THR A 468 5.83 21.14 -8.44
CA THR A 468 6.39 22.48 -8.22
C THR A 468 6.71 22.68 -6.73
N LEU A 469 5.88 22.17 -5.83
CA LEU A 469 6.17 22.18 -4.38
C LEU A 469 7.47 21.39 -4.10
N GLY A 470 7.60 20.17 -4.61
CA GLY A 470 8.79 19.34 -4.43
C GLY A 470 10.07 20.00 -4.97
N GLN A 471 9.99 20.66 -6.15
CA GLN A 471 11.10 21.44 -6.71
C GLN A 471 11.44 22.71 -5.90
N SER A 472 10.55 23.17 -5.03
CA SER A 472 10.76 24.39 -4.23
C SER A 472 11.49 24.17 -2.90
N PHE A 473 11.77 22.94 -2.53
CA PHE A 473 12.60 22.63 -1.36
C PHE A 473 14.08 22.78 -1.72
N ASP A 474 14.81 23.48 -0.86
CA ASP A 474 16.26 23.63 -1.00
C ASP A 474 17.03 22.42 -0.43
N SER A 475 18.33 22.38 -0.72
CA SER A 475 19.20 21.29 -0.25
C SER A 475 19.32 21.25 1.29
N GLY A 476 19.30 22.39 1.96
CA GLY A 476 19.34 22.47 3.44
C GLY A 476 18.11 21.81 4.05
N THR A 477 16.92 22.13 3.54
CA THR A 477 15.65 21.52 3.96
C THR A 477 15.65 20.00 3.72
N PHE A 478 16.17 19.53 2.57
CA PHE A 478 16.28 18.11 2.27
C PHE A 478 17.27 17.40 3.21
N LEU A 479 18.44 17.98 3.48
CA LEU A 479 19.43 17.43 4.42
C LEU A 479 18.86 17.34 5.85
N ALA A 480 18.14 18.37 6.30
CA ALA A 480 17.46 18.36 7.58
C ALA A 480 16.46 17.19 7.66
N ALA A 481 15.67 16.96 6.61
CA ALA A 481 14.76 15.83 6.54
C ALA A 481 15.48 14.47 6.67
N GLN A 482 16.69 14.33 6.11
CA GLN A 482 17.47 13.09 6.23
C GLN A 482 18.07 12.90 7.65
N LYS A 483 18.37 13.98 8.37
CA LYS A 483 18.73 13.91 9.80
C LYS A 483 17.53 13.45 10.65
N VAL A 484 16.34 14.00 10.38
CA VAL A 484 15.09 13.58 11.05
C VAL A 484 14.77 12.12 10.74
N ARG A 485 15.01 11.64 9.51
CA ARG A 485 14.90 10.21 9.18
C ARG A 485 15.75 9.34 10.09
N ARG A 486 17.03 9.67 10.26
CA ARG A 486 17.94 8.93 11.13
C ARG A 486 17.44 8.90 12.57
N TYR A 487 16.99 10.04 13.07
CA TYR A 487 16.41 10.16 14.40
C TYR A 487 15.16 9.26 14.54
N ALA A 488 14.23 9.32 13.59
CA ALA A 488 13.03 8.48 13.59
C ALA A 488 13.37 6.98 13.58
N MET A 489 14.40 6.57 12.84
CA MET A 489 14.87 5.18 12.83
C MET A 489 15.44 4.78 14.20
N SER A 490 16.25 5.63 14.83
CA SER A 490 16.78 5.37 16.18
C SER A 490 15.65 5.26 17.23
N THR A 491 14.67 6.16 17.16
CA THR A 491 13.50 6.10 18.06
C THR A 491 12.71 4.79 17.89
N LEU A 492 12.54 4.34 16.64
CA LEU A 492 11.87 3.06 16.39
C LEU A 492 12.67 1.86 16.92
N GLU A 493 14.00 1.90 16.89
CA GLU A 493 14.84 0.85 17.52
C GLU A 493 14.56 0.76 19.02
N ASP A 494 14.46 1.91 19.73
CA ASP A 494 14.14 1.97 21.15
C ASP A 494 12.73 1.46 21.46
N VAL A 495 11.74 1.81 20.62
CA VAL A 495 10.37 1.32 20.76
C VAL A 495 10.30 -0.19 20.52
N PHE A 496 10.92 -0.67 19.43
CA PHE A 496 10.96 -2.10 19.14
C PHE A 496 11.86 -2.92 20.08
N ALA A 497 12.66 -2.32 20.93
CA ALA A 497 13.28 -3.04 22.04
C ALA A 497 12.25 -3.46 23.12
N GLN A 498 11.10 -2.79 23.18
CA GLN A 498 10.04 -3.01 24.15
C GLN A 498 8.88 -3.86 23.59
N VAL A 499 8.63 -3.78 22.27
CA VAL A 499 7.47 -4.39 21.61
C VAL A 499 7.86 -5.13 20.32
N ASP A 500 7.04 -6.08 19.90
CA ASP A 500 7.23 -6.83 18.65
C ASP A 500 6.62 -6.10 17.45
N VAL A 501 5.46 -5.48 17.66
CA VAL A 501 4.71 -4.72 16.63
C VAL A 501 4.17 -3.42 17.20
N ILE A 502 3.94 -2.44 16.33
CA ILE A 502 3.21 -1.20 16.63
C ILE A 502 1.89 -1.25 15.87
N LEU A 503 0.79 -0.95 16.56
CA LEU A 503 -0.54 -0.84 15.98
C LEU A 503 -1.02 0.61 15.91
N SER A 504 -1.74 0.91 14.85
CA SER A 504 -2.52 2.15 14.70
C SER A 504 -3.71 1.89 13.77
N PRO A 505 -4.71 2.79 13.71
CA PRO A 505 -5.61 2.82 12.56
C PRO A 505 -4.82 2.89 11.26
N ALA A 506 -5.35 2.35 10.15
CA ALA A 506 -4.68 2.44 8.86
C ALA A 506 -4.90 3.80 8.18
N THR A 507 -6.06 4.42 8.41
CA THR A 507 -6.44 5.77 7.95
C THR A 507 -7.25 6.48 9.04
N SER A 508 -7.26 7.81 9.06
CA SER A 508 -8.02 8.60 10.05
C SER A 508 -9.51 8.74 9.70
N CYS A 509 -9.89 8.40 8.48
CA CYS A 509 -11.28 8.41 8.00
C CYS A 509 -11.53 7.21 7.09
N THR A 510 -12.80 6.85 6.90
CA THR A 510 -13.24 5.91 5.86
C THR A 510 -13.06 6.51 4.46
N ALA A 511 -13.34 5.74 3.41
CA ALA A 511 -13.20 6.21 2.04
C ALA A 511 -13.94 7.56 1.83
N PRO A 512 -13.24 8.63 1.41
CA PRO A 512 -13.88 9.93 1.17
C PRO A 512 -14.84 9.87 -0.02
N GLU A 513 -15.94 10.61 0.07
CA GLU A 513 -16.86 10.80 -1.06
C GLU A 513 -16.21 11.59 -2.19
N MET A 514 -16.46 11.19 -3.43
CA MET A 514 -15.97 11.90 -4.61
C MET A 514 -16.79 13.17 -4.84
N PRO A 515 -16.16 14.36 -4.83
CA PRO A 515 -16.86 15.62 -5.11
C PRO A 515 -17.45 15.62 -6.53
N LYS A 516 -18.65 16.17 -6.69
CA LYS A 516 -19.29 16.32 -8.00
C LYS A 516 -18.38 17.07 -8.98
N GLY A 517 -18.18 16.52 -10.16
CA GLY A 517 -17.37 17.12 -11.22
C GLY A 517 -15.86 17.01 -11.04
N VAL A 518 -15.39 16.27 -10.03
CA VAL A 518 -13.97 16.03 -9.81
C VAL A 518 -13.31 15.37 -11.03
N GLU A 519 -14.04 14.55 -11.78
CA GLU A 519 -13.55 13.86 -12.97
C GLU A 519 -13.01 14.82 -14.04
N LYS A 520 -13.56 16.05 -14.11
CA LYS A 520 -13.22 16.99 -15.17
C LYS A 520 -11.94 17.78 -14.92
N TYR A 521 -11.70 18.18 -13.67
CA TYR A 521 -10.58 19.11 -13.36
C TYR A 521 -9.73 18.67 -12.17
N GLY A 522 -10.14 17.62 -11.44
CA GLY A 522 -9.49 17.17 -10.23
C GLY A 522 -9.72 18.06 -9.02
N GLU A 523 -9.07 17.69 -7.95
CA GLU A 523 -9.05 18.37 -6.68
C GLU A 523 -7.63 18.41 -6.14
N SER A 524 -7.20 19.52 -5.58
CA SER A 524 -6.03 19.61 -4.71
C SER A 524 -6.53 19.83 -3.28
N ASN A 525 -6.45 18.77 -2.48
CA ASN A 525 -6.85 18.75 -1.07
C ASN A 525 -5.73 18.15 -0.23
N ILE A 526 -4.74 18.98 0.08
CA ILE A 526 -3.54 18.55 0.82
C ILE A 526 -3.91 18.11 2.23
N SER A 527 -4.90 18.75 2.88
CA SER A 527 -5.37 18.36 4.22
C SER A 527 -5.88 16.92 4.21
N GLN A 528 -6.81 16.58 3.29
CA GLN A 528 -7.32 15.21 3.16
C GLN A 528 -6.21 14.20 2.82
N THR A 529 -5.25 14.60 1.97
CA THR A 529 -4.08 13.76 1.67
C THR A 529 -3.30 13.44 2.94
N MET A 530 -3.02 14.46 3.76
CA MET A 530 -2.27 14.28 5.01
C MET A 530 -3.06 13.51 6.07
N ASP A 531 -4.38 13.66 6.12
CA ASP A 531 -5.25 12.88 7.01
C ASP A 531 -5.22 11.39 6.66
N LEU A 532 -5.37 11.06 5.38
CA LEU A 532 -5.24 9.66 4.92
C LEU A 532 -3.84 9.09 5.18
N MET A 533 -2.80 9.92 5.21
CA MET A 533 -1.42 9.52 5.46
C MET A 533 -1.01 9.51 6.93
N ARG A 534 -1.89 9.88 7.88
CA ARG A 534 -1.57 10.14 9.30
C ARG A 534 -0.69 9.09 9.97
N TYR A 535 -0.88 7.83 9.67
CA TYR A 535 -0.22 6.69 10.33
C TYR A 535 0.92 6.05 9.52
N ILE A 536 1.16 6.52 8.29
CA ILE A 536 2.05 5.79 7.37
C ILE A 536 3.51 6.27 7.38
N TYR A 537 3.81 7.42 7.97
CA TYR A 537 5.08 8.14 7.77
C TYR A 537 6.31 7.31 8.16
N HIS A 538 6.29 6.65 9.33
CA HIS A 538 7.38 5.78 9.77
C HIS A 538 7.63 4.64 8.77
N GLY A 539 6.58 4.03 8.25
CA GLY A 539 6.71 2.92 7.31
C GLY A 539 7.52 3.26 6.06
N ASN A 540 7.33 4.45 5.49
CA ASN A 540 8.05 4.88 4.29
C ASN A 540 9.36 5.60 4.59
N LEU A 541 9.37 6.52 5.58
CA LEU A 541 10.57 7.28 5.92
C LEU A 541 11.66 6.39 6.52
N CYS A 542 11.28 5.43 7.37
CA CYS A 542 12.19 4.51 8.05
C CYS A 542 12.30 3.12 7.39
N GLY A 543 11.49 2.82 6.36
CA GLY A 543 11.60 1.59 5.58
C GLY A 543 11.12 0.32 6.28
N ILE A 544 10.47 0.40 7.45
CA ILE A 544 9.96 -0.75 8.19
C ILE A 544 8.75 -1.37 7.49
N PRO A 545 8.52 -2.70 7.59
CA PRO A 545 7.36 -3.35 7.00
C PRO A 545 6.06 -2.91 7.67
N GLY A 546 4.96 -2.95 6.92
CA GLY A 546 3.63 -2.66 7.44
C GLY A 546 2.54 -3.30 6.61
N VAL A 547 1.50 -3.80 7.27
CA VAL A 547 0.33 -4.39 6.64
C VAL A 547 -0.94 -3.68 7.12
N ALA A 548 -1.79 -3.28 6.17
CA ALA A 548 -3.17 -2.87 6.45
C ALA A 548 -4.07 -4.10 6.33
N VAL A 549 -4.89 -4.35 7.36
CA VAL A 549 -5.82 -5.48 7.41
C VAL A 549 -7.19 -4.99 7.85
N PRO A 550 -8.30 -5.41 7.20
CA PRO A 550 -9.65 -5.07 7.63
C PRO A 550 -9.93 -5.56 9.05
N VAL A 551 -10.62 -4.74 9.85
CA VAL A 551 -11.05 -5.10 11.21
C VAL A 551 -12.55 -4.89 11.45
N GLY A 552 -13.26 -4.32 10.48
CA GLY A 552 -14.70 -4.11 10.52
C GLY A 552 -15.18 -3.04 9.55
N TYR A 553 -16.35 -2.49 9.85
CA TYR A 553 -17.05 -1.54 8.99
C TYR A 553 -17.64 -0.40 9.81
N SER A 554 -17.75 0.79 9.20
CA SER A 554 -18.30 1.98 9.85
C SER A 554 -19.82 1.93 9.88
N ALA A 555 -20.40 1.98 11.07
CA ALA A 555 -21.85 2.09 11.25
C ALA A 555 -22.41 3.45 10.84
N SER A 556 -21.63 4.52 10.92
CA SER A 556 -22.05 5.89 10.60
C SER A 556 -21.85 6.26 9.14
N ASN A 557 -21.05 5.53 8.38
CA ASN A 557 -20.70 5.86 6.99
C ASN A 557 -20.90 4.67 6.03
N LYS A 558 -22.16 4.30 5.79
CA LYS A 558 -22.57 3.38 4.72
C LYS A 558 -21.82 2.05 4.72
N ASP A 559 -21.50 1.52 5.89
CA ASP A 559 -20.76 0.26 6.05
C ASP A 559 -19.41 0.21 5.30
N LEU A 560 -18.75 1.36 5.15
CA LEU A 560 -17.42 1.42 4.54
C LEU A 560 -16.36 0.75 5.42
N PRO A 561 -15.39 0.05 4.82
CA PRO A 561 -14.37 -0.69 5.55
C PRO A 561 -13.51 0.17 6.49
N ILE A 562 -13.13 -0.44 7.62
CA ILE A 562 -12.17 0.08 8.58
C ILE A 562 -11.04 -0.95 8.72
N SER A 563 -9.79 -0.47 8.73
CA SER A 563 -8.60 -1.31 8.79
C SER A 563 -7.62 -0.85 9.86
N LEU A 564 -6.88 -1.80 10.39
CA LEU A 564 -5.75 -1.59 11.29
C LEU A 564 -4.44 -1.63 10.50
N LEU A 565 -3.47 -0.82 10.88
CA LEU A 565 -2.09 -0.86 10.39
C LEU A 565 -1.21 -1.52 11.44
N ILE A 566 -0.49 -2.56 11.02
CA ILE A 566 0.44 -3.32 11.84
C ILE A 566 1.84 -3.11 11.27
N GLN A 567 2.78 -2.64 12.07
CA GLN A 567 4.17 -2.38 11.67
C GLN A 567 5.13 -3.10 12.60
N ALA A 568 6.28 -3.56 12.07
CA ALA A 568 7.33 -4.21 12.86
C ALA A 568 8.71 -3.70 12.45
N ARG A 569 9.74 -4.26 13.08
CA ARG A 569 11.15 -4.04 12.69
C ARG A 569 11.40 -4.43 11.24
N HIS A 570 12.45 -3.92 10.67
CA HIS A 570 12.96 -4.39 9.38
C HIS A 570 13.05 -5.92 9.36
N TRP A 571 12.57 -6.50 8.28
CA TRP A 571 12.60 -7.94 7.95
C TRP A 571 11.63 -8.83 8.74
N GLU A 572 10.81 -8.28 9.63
CA GLU A 572 9.83 -9.04 10.43
C GLU A 572 8.44 -9.07 9.76
N GLU A 573 8.39 -9.31 8.45
CA GLU A 573 7.12 -9.41 7.70
C GLU A 573 6.25 -10.58 8.17
N ASP A 574 6.85 -11.69 8.61
CA ASP A 574 6.13 -12.85 9.14
C ASP A 574 5.40 -12.53 10.46
N VAL A 575 5.97 -11.67 11.30
CA VAL A 575 5.36 -11.25 12.57
C VAL A 575 4.13 -10.36 12.31
N ILE A 576 4.24 -9.37 11.41
CA ILE A 576 3.07 -8.52 11.10
C ILE A 576 1.95 -9.33 10.43
N MET A 577 2.29 -10.31 9.59
CA MET A 577 1.30 -11.18 8.97
C MET A 577 0.63 -12.13 9.97
N LYS A 578 1.35 -12.58 10.99
CA LYS A 578 0.81 -13.35 12.11
C LYS A 578 -0.29 -12.56 12.84
N VAL A 579 0.00 -11.31 13.21
CA VAL A 579 -0.99 -10.44 13.87
C VAL A 579 -2.15 -10.13 12.93
N ALA A 580 -1.87 -9.82 11.65
CA ALA A 580 -2.91 -9.59 10.65
C ALA A 580 -3.83 -10.79 10.46
N ARG A 581 -3.27 -12.01 10.48
CA ARG A 581 -4.03 -13.26 10.40
C ARG A 581 -5.00 -13.43 11.57
N CYS A 582 -4.55 -13.10 12.79
CA CYS A 582 -5.41 -13.12 13.97
C CYS A 582 -6.55 -12.10 13.85
N CYS A 583 -6.27 -10.89 13.36
CA CYS A 583 -7.31 -9.88 13.10
C CYS A 583 -8.31 -10.36 12.05
N GLU A 584 -7.83 -10.88 10.90
CA GLU A 584 -8.66 -11.40 9.80
C GLU A 584 -9.64 -12.47 10.26
N ALA A 585 -9.22 -13.37 11.15
CA ALA A 585 -10.04 -14.44 11.69
C ALA A 585 -11.25 -13.95 12.52
N ASN A 586 -11.25 -12.69 12.95
CA ASN A 586 -12.32 -12.09 13.75
C ASN A 586 -13.28 -11.21 12.93
N VAL A 587 -13.05 -11.06 11.62
CA VAL A 587 -13.86 -10.16 10.77
C VAL A 587 -14.92 -10.95 10.02
N ALA A 588 -16.19 -10.58 10.19
CA ALA A 588 -17.24 -10.97 9.28
C ALA A 588 -17.20 -10.04 8.05
N HIS A 589 -16.72 -10.56 6.93
CA HIS A 589 -16.62 -9.77 5.72
C HIS A 589 -18.00 -9.44 5.15
N GLN A 590 -18.21 -8.17 4.80
CA GLN A 590 -19.39 -7.74 4.04
C GLN A 590 -19.10 -7.82 2.54
N LYS A 591 -20.10 -8.23 1.77
CA LYS A 591 -19.99 -8.25 0.31
C LYS A 591 -20.01 -6.82 -0.24
N PRO A 592 -19.03 -6.41 -1.07
CA PRO A 592 -19.08 -5.12 -1.75
C PRO A 592 -20.32 -4.96 -2.63
N GLU A 593 -20.78 -3.73 -2.82
CA GLU A 593 -21.90 -3.40 -3.74
C GLU A 593 -21.62 -3.92 -5.16
N VAL A 594 -20.35 -3.78 -5.60
CA VAL A 594 -19.87 -4.31 -6.88
C VAL A 594 -18.90 -5.45 -6.62
N TYR A 595 -19.34 -6.67 -6.88
CA TYR A 595 -18.54 -7.88 -6.72
C TYR A 595 -18.81 -8.88 -7.85
N TYR A 596 -17.73 -9.39 -8.43
CA TYR A 596 -17.72 -10.41 -9.47
C TYR A 596 -17.19 -11.72 -8.90
N ASP A 597 -18.05 -12.73 -8.78
CA ASP A 597 -17.62 -14.09 -8.46
C ASP A 597 -17.06 -14.76 -9.72
N ILE A 598 -15.78 -14.56 -9.97
CA ILE A 598 -15.11 -15.04 -11.18
C ILE A 598 -15.19 -16.56 -11.30
N LEU A 599 -15.07 -17.31 -10.19
CA LEU A 599 -15.13 -18.77 -10.23
C LEU A 599 -16.54 -19.26 -10.61
N GLU A 600 -17.58 -18.59 -10.15
CA GLU A 600 -18.94 -18.91 -10.54
C GLU A 600 -19.21 -18.50 -11.99
N LEU A 601 -18.80 -17.30 -12.40
CA LEU A 601 -18.93 -16.83 -13.80
C LEU A 601 -18.20 -17.75 -14.79
N ALA A 602 -17.05 -18.28 -14.41
CA ALA A 602 -16.25 -19.18 -15.26
C ALA A 602 -16.96 -20.51 -15.58
N LYS A 603 -17.91 -20.97 -14.77
CA LYS A 603 -18.69 -22.20 -15.05
C LYS A 603 -19.53 -22.08 -16.32
N ALA A 604 -19.94 -20.87 -16.69
CA ALA A 604 -20.71 -20.61 -17.90
C ALA A 604 -19.84 -20.46 -19.17
N GLU A 605 -18.52 -20.36 -19.02
CA GLU A 605 -17.60 -20.16 -20.14
C GLU A 605 -17.18 -21.51 -20.77
N PRO A 606 -16.93 -21.54 -22.09
CA PRO A 606 -16.56 -22.77 -22.77
C PRO A 606 -15.20 -23.29 -22.29
N ARG A 607 -15.10 -24.61 -22.14
CA ARG A 607 -13.81 -25.31 -22.05
C ARG A 607 -13.16 -25.28 -23.43
N GLU A 608 -11.88 -24.98 -23.48
CA GLU A 608 -11.14 -25.01 -24.75
C GLU A 608 -11.12 -26.40 -25.36
#